data_ec9b7980670cfde37cb9449ab0a78320
#
_entry.id   ec9b7980670cfde37cb9449ab0a78320
#
_cell.length_a   1.000
_cell.length_b   1.000
_cell.length_c   1.000
_cell.angle_alpha   90.00
_cell.angle_beta   90.00
_cell.angle_gamma   90.00
#
_symmetry.space_group_name_H-M   'P 1'
#
loop_
_entity.id
_entity.type
_entity.pdbx_description
1 polymer ?
#
loop_
_entity_poly.entity_id
_entity_poly.type
_entity_poly.pdbx_seq_one_letter_code
_entity_poly.pdbx_strand_id
1 'polypeptide(L)'
;MRKTAFLLFLMTLGFCAHASVLDTVVMAKDCYPPTSLTASLEGGQFHLTWSPVEGAAYYELYLTYTYWNNYVLGATLTDTIYQGNLYWPWAENSYYVVAHGDNNSECISDTVHIGLKALDFIVTDLQGDEIHLNEILDGGQYVFMDFFHYTCGPCRELMPYVEESYYYFGCNRKDVFYLEISGYDDDVRCQQWCEEFAVEYPTISKDRGGALIRDAFRIPADPFFLLIAPNRSIVLSSWRNLDIENTQSIITAFTPFGIQHHQCNFQSGEVVEQTTNLYPNPADDFVSLDIDVPAQICIYNNLGQLVESFFCRDKQLHLATSLYLNGLYLVQVNGHVAGRFVVSHR
;
A
#
# COMPACT_ATOMS: atom_id res chain seq x y z
N MET A 1 49.44 61.46 -41.01
CA MET A 1 50.76 61.29 -41.66
C MET A 1 51.10 59.82 -41.59
N ARG A 2 51.59 59.27 -42.62
CA ARG A 2 51.91 57.90 -42.98
C ARG A 2 50.73 57.00 -43.38
N LYS A 3 50.51 56.99 -44.70
CA LYS A 3 49.78 55.99 -45.47
C LYS A 3 50.62 54.69 -45.51
N THR A 4 49.97 53.56 -45.19
CA THR A 4 50.57 52.28 -45.52
C THR A 4 49.59 51.53 -46.43
N ALA A 5 50.08 51.24 -47.65
CA ALA A 5 49.37 50.52 -48.67
C ALA A 5 49.31 49.04 -48.33
N PHE A 6 48.15 48.38 -48.51
CA PHE A 6 47.98 46.97 -48.38
C PHE A 6 47.97 46.35 -49.80
N LEU A 7 48.95 45.50 -50.01
CA LEU A 7 49.16 44.81 -51.30
C LEU A 7 48.19 43.60 -51.34
N LEU A 8 47.36 43.54 -52.38
CA LEU A 8 46.46 42.45 -52.66
C LEU A 8 47.21 41.35 -53.39
N PHE A 9 47.40 40.22 -52.78
CA PHE A 9 48.00 39.04 -53.43
C PHE A 9 46.85 38.07 -53.80
N LEU A 10 46.57 38.00 -55.11
CA LEU A 10 45.68 37.02 -55.70
C LEU A 10 46.41 35.70 -55.80
N MET A 11 46.07 34.71 -54.95
CA MET A 11 46.40 33.32 -55.15
C MET A 11 45.22 32.61 -55.82
N THR A 12 45.42 32.22 -57.08
CA THR A 12 44.52 31.27 -57.73
C THR A 12 44.78 29.85 -57.21
N LEU A 13 43.87 29.39 -56.40
CA LEU A 13 43.84 27.98 -55.99
C LEU A 13 43.02 27.20 -57.01
N GLY A 14 43.68 26.26 -57.67
CA GLY A 14 43.06 25.30 -58.57
C GLY A 14 42.17 24.33 -57.71
N PHE A 15 40.89 24.30 -58.09
CA PHE A 15 39.97 23.31 -57.56
C PHE A 15 40.27 21.94 -58.17
N CYS A 16 40.92 21.10 -57.41
CA CYS A 16 40.92 19.68 -57.68
C CYS A 16 39.63 19.08 -57.10
N ALA A 17 38.68 18.77 -57.95
CA ALA A 17 37.42 18.11 -57.55
C ALA A 17 37.78 16.66 -57.11
N HIS A 18 37.95 16.47 -55.81
CA HIS A 18 37.81 15.16 -55.24
C HIS A 18 36.31 14.87 -55.09
N ALA A 19 35.81 13.99 -55.93
CA ALA A 19 34.52 13.36 -55.67
C ALA A 19 34.71 12.49 -54.39
N SER A 20 34.32 13.05 -53.25
CA SER A 20 34.08 12.24 -52.07
C SER A 20 32.85 11.39 -52.38
N VAL A 21 33.10 10.12 -52.62
CA VAL A 21 32.08 9.07 -52.45
C VAL A 21 31.62 9.24 -51.00
N LEU A 22 30.47 9.84 -50.78
CA LEU A 22 29.72 9.68 -49.59
C LEU A 22 29.34 8.19 -49.57
N ASP A 23 30.16 7.37 -48.92
CA ASP A 23 29.66 6.14 -48.37
C ASP A 23 28.53 6.54 -47.44
N THR A 24 27.32 6.41 -47.95
CA THR A 24 26.16 6.28 -47.13
C THR A 24 26.42 5.00 -46.35
N VAL A 25 26.95 5.18 -45.13
CA VAL A 25 26.83 4.15 -44.12
C VAL A 25 25.32 4.02 -43.90
N VAL A 26 24.74 3.12 -44.69
CA VAL A 26 23.43 2.58 -44.35
C VAL A 26 23.68 1.92 -43.01
N MET A 27 23.38 2.62 -41.94
CA MET A 27 23.19 1.97 -40.64
C MET A 27 22.15 0.91 -40.92
N ALA A 28 22.59 -0.31 -41.07
CA ALA A 28 21.68 -1.43 -41.08
C ALA A 28 20.86 -1.32 -39.82
N LYS A 29 19.60 -1.02 -39.98
CA LYS A 29 18.66 -1.01 -38.87
C LYS A 29 18.33 -2.46 -38.64
N ASP A 30 19.24 -3.11 -37.91
CA ASP A 30 19.33 -4.55 -37.83
C ASP A 30 18.19 -5.21 -37.09
N CYS A 31 17.38 -4.47 -36.34
CA CYS A 31 16.12 -4.94 -35.79
C CYS A 31 15.19 -3.81 -35.34
N TYR A 32 13.91 -4.10 -35.23
CA TYR A 32 12.93 -3.24 -34.57
C TYR A 32 12.60 -3.83 -33.19
N PRO A 33 12.38 -2.99 -32.15
CA PRO A 33 11.96 -3.53 -30.86
C PRO A 33 10.61 -4.25 -30.99
N PRO A 34 10.37 -5.33 -30.24
CA PRO A 34 9.03 -5.88 -30.10
C PRO A 34 8.06 -4.80 -29.66
N THR A 35 6.95 -4.66 -30.39
CA THR A 35 5.89 -3.69 -30.07
C THR A 35 4.67 -4.41 -29.54
N SER A 36 3.71 -3.65 -28.99
CA SER A 36 2.45 -4.19 -28.48
C SER A 36 2.66 -5.27 -27.44
N LEU A 37 3.72 -5.18 -26.63
CA LEU A 37 3.86 -6.07 -25.49
C LEU A 37 2.68 -5.81 -24.54
N THR A 38 1.88 -6.85 -24.34
CA THR A 38 0.72 -6.82 -23.44
C THR A 38 0.80 -7.95 -22.44
N ALA A 39 0.15 -7.72 -21.30
CA ALA A 39 0.08 -8.68 -20.23
C ALA A 39 -1.35 -8.82 -19.73
N SER A 40 -1.81 -10.05 -19.54
CA SER A 40 -3.09 -10.37 -18.91
C SER A 40 -2.92 -11.42 -17.83
N LEU A 41 -3.87 -11.45 -16.88
CA LEU A 41 -3.91 -12.42 -15.79
C LEU A 41 -5.21 -13.21 -15.88
N GLU A 42 -5.11 -14.52 -16.00
CA GLU A 42 -6.25 -15.44 -16.02
C GLU A 42 -5.95 -16.66 -15.15
N GLY A 43 -6.85 -16.99 -14.22
CA GLY A 43 -6.74 -18.20 -13.39
C GLY A 43 -5.45 -18.31 -12.56
N GLY A 44 -4.85 -17.18 -12.17
CA GLY A 44 -3.57 -17.16 -11.44
C GLY A 44 -2.33 -17.34 -12.32
N GLN A 45 -2.52 -17.43 -13.63
CA GLN A 45 -1.44 -17.45 -14.63
C GLN A 45 -1.40 -16.13 -15.38
N PHE A 46 -0.21 -15.64 -15.67
CA PHE A 46 -0.05 -14.48 -16.53
C PHE A 46 0.26 -14.91 -17.96
N HIS A 47 -0.25 -14.14 -18.90
CA HIS A 47 -0.07 -14.32 -20.33
C HIS A 47 0.59 -13.05 -20.87
N LEU A 48 1.70 -13.20 -21.56
CA LEU A 48 2.38 -12.13 -22.29
C LEU A 48 2.27 -12.40 -23.77
N THR A 49 1.97 -11.35 -24.54
CA THR A 49 1.99 -11.41 -26.00
C THR A 49 2.65 -10.16 -26.55
N TRP A 50 3.36 -10.28 -27.66
CA TRP A 50 3.99 -9.17 -28.37
C TRP A 50 3.95 -9.36 -29.87
N SER A 51 4.19 -8.28 -30.62
CA SER A 51 4.25 -8.37 -32.08
C SER A 51 5.54 -9.06 -32.55
N PRO A 52 5.46 -9.96 -33.57
CA PRO A 52 6.67 -10.55 -34.13
C PRO A 52 7.57 -9.49 -34.76
N VAL A 53 8.88 -9.71 -34.63
CA VAL A 53 9.90 -8.85 -35.19
C VAL A 53 10.49 -9.53 -36.43
N GLU A 54 10.47 -8.83 -37.56
CA GLU A 54 11.06 -9.34 -38.81
C GLU A 54 12.56 -9.55 -38.64
N GLY A 55 13.05 -10.74 -38.96
CA GLY A 55 14.47 -11.11 -38.82
C GLY A 55 14.86 -11.53 -37.40
N ALA A 56 13.93 -11.62 -36.47
CA ALA A 56 14.23 -12.18 -35.13
C ALA A 56 14.40 -13.70 -35.23
N ALA A 57 15.53 -14.19 -34.73
CA ALA A 57 15.79 -15.61 -34.59
C ALA A 57 15.17 -16.20 -33.33
N TYR A 58 15.15 -15.43 -32.25
CA TYR A 58 14.55 -15.78 -30.97
C TYR A 58 14.29 -14.54 -30.11
N TYR A 59 13.57 -14.74 -29.02
CA TYR A 59 13.28 -13.72 -28.02
C TYR A 59 13.77 -14.16 -26.64
N GLU A 60 14.27 -13.22 -25.86
CA GLU A 60 14.54 -13.40 -24.47
C GLU A 60 13.54 -12.56 -23.64
N LEU A 61 12.82 -13.23 -22.76
CA LEU A 61 11.92 -12.60 -21.81
C LEU A 61 12.67 -12.32 -20.51
N TYR A 62 12.71 -11.08 -20.14
CA TYR A 62 13.26 -10.63 -18.86
C TYR A 62 12.13 -10.25 -17.92
N LEU A 63 12.28 -10.64 -16.65
CA LEU A 63 11.33 -10.34 -15.59
C LEU A 63 12.04 -9.80 -14.36
N THR A 64 11.39 -8.89 -13.66
CA THR A 64 11.85 -8.45 -12.35
C THR A 64 10.76 -8.67 -11.32
N TYR A 65 11.21 -9.03 -10.12
CA TYR A 65 10.39 -8.98 -8.93
C TYR A 65 10.78 -7.72 -8.16
N THR A 66 9.83 -6.94 -7.71
CA THR A 66 10.04 -5.61 -7.08
C THR A 66 11.07 -5.63 -5.95
N TYR A 67 11.20 -6.76 -5.26
CA TYR A 67 12.13 -6.89 -4.13
C TYR A 67 13.61 -6.79 -4.53
N TRP A 68 13.99 -7.23 -5.75
CA TRP A 68 15.40 -7.32 -6.15
C TRP A 68 15.86 -6.20 -7.08
N ASN A 69 14.94 -5.43 -7.64
CA ASN A 69 15.16 -4.34 -8.60
C ASN A 69 16.11 -4.73 -9.77
N ASN A 70 16.30 -6.02 -9.98
CA ASN A 70 17.14 -6.59 -11.02
C ASN A 70 16.28 -7.45 -11.95
N TYR A 71 16.43 -7.24 -13.24
CA TYR A 71 15.83 -8.10 -14.25
C TYR A 71 16.65 -9.39 -14.38
N VAL A 72 15.95 -10.50 -14.41
CA VAL A 72 16.54 -11.81 -14.66
C VAL A 72 15.95 -12.41 -15.91
N LEU A 73 16.75 -13.21 -16.64
CA LEU A 73 16.26 -13.96 -17.79
C LEU A 73 15.26 -15.02 -17.30
N GLY A 74 14.02 -14.90 -17.76
CA GLY A 74 12.95 -15.82 -17.42
C GLY A 74 12.76 -16.93 -18.44
N ALA A 75 12.92 -16.62 -19.74
CA ALA A 75 12.74 -17.59 -20.81
C ALA A 75 13.44 -17.15 -22.10
N THR A 76 13.85 -18.11 -22.92
CA THR A 76 14.24 -17.93 -24.33
C THR A 76 13.20 -18.61 -25.20
N LEU A 77 12.65 -17.89 -26.18
CA LEU A 77 11.43 -18.26 -26.91
C LEU A 77 11.63 -18.01 -28.42
N THR A 78 10.99 -18.83 -29.23
CA THR A 78 10.86 -18.57 -30.68
C THR A 78 9.46 -18.03 -31.03
N ASP A 79 8.51 -18.16 -30.10
CA ASP A 79 7.15 -17.67 -30.22
C ASP A 79 7.02 -16.28 -29.60
N THR A 80 5.94 -15.59 -29.92
CA THR A 80 5.59 -14.25 -29.43
C THR A 80 4.55 -14.30 -28.28
N ILE A 81 4.46 -15.43 -27.62
CA ILE A 81 3.53 -15.68 -26.50
C ILE A 81 4.30 -16.39 -25.39
N TYR A 82 4.07 -15.96 -24.16
CA TYR A 82 4.57 -16.64 -22.97
C TYR A 82 3.47 -16.75 -21.93
N GLN A 83 3.41 -17.91 -21.28
CA GLN A 83 2.51 -18.17 -20.16
C GLN A 83 3.32 -18.63 -18.97
N GLY A 84 3.07 -18.01 -17.81
CA GLY A 84 3.77 -18.33 -16.57
C GLY A 84 2.88 -18.19 -15.34
N ASN A 85 3.37 -18.69 -14.22
CA ASN A 85 2.69 -18.52 -12.95
C ASN A 85 3.21 -17.26 -12.26
N LEU A 86 2.32 -16.46 -11.66
CA LEU A 86 2.72 -15.41 -10.75
C LEU A 86 3.31 -16.04 -9.49
N TYR A 87 4.58 -15.74 -9.25
CA TYR A 87 5.24 -16.23 -8.03
C TYR A 87 4.73 -15.49 -6.79
N TRP A 88 4.50 -14.18 -6.93
CA TRP A 88 4.14 -13.31 -5.84
C TRP A 88 2.99 -12.39 -6.27
N PRO A 89 1.72 -12.75 -5.99
CA PRO A 89 0.58 -11.94 -6.44
C PRO A 89 0.54 -10.51 -5.86
N TRP A 90 1.26 -10.22 -4.80
CA TRP A 90 1.34 -8.91 -4.15
C TRP A 90 2.59 -8.10 -4.53
N ALA A 91 3.49 -8.63 -5.38
CA ALA A 91 4.64 -7.91 -5.91
C ALA A 91 4.35 -7.40 -7.32
N GLU A 92 4.79 -6.19 -7.66
CA GLU A 92 4.74 -5.72 -9.04
C GLU A 92 5.72 -6.53 -9.87
N ASN A 93 5.22 -7.18 -10.90
CA ASN A 93 6.04 -7.91 -11.84
C ASN A 93 6.17 -7.06 -13.11
N SER A 94 7.38 -6.75 -13.50
CA SER A 94 7.67 -6.02 -14.72
C SER A 94 8.36 -6.95 -15.71
N TYR A 95 8.00 -6.82 -16.98
CA TYR A 95 8.50 -7.66 -18.05
C TYR A 95 8.94 -6.79 -19.23
N TYR A 96 10.03 -7.20 -19.87
CA TYR A 96 10.37 -6.73 -21.20
C TYR A 96 10.92 -7.90 -22.04
N VAL A 97 10.86 -7.73 -23.34
CA VAL A 97 11.31 -8.73 -24.31
C VAL A 97 12.44 -8.17 -25.15
N VAL A 98 13.49 -8.94 -25.35
CA VAL A 98 14.59 -8.65 -26.26
C VAL A 98 14.45 -9.54 -27.48
N ALA A 99 14.36 -8.95 -28.66
CA ALA A 99 14.44 -9.70 -29.91
C ALA A 99 15.91 -9.80 -30.35
N HIS A 100 16.35 -11.00 -30.70
CA HIS A 100 17.69 -11.30 -31.20
C HIS A 100 17.62 -11.67 -32.68
N GLY A 101 18.33 -10.91 -33.52
CA GLY A 101 18.50 -11.19 -34.96
C GLY A 101 19.71 -12.06 -35.24
N ASP A 102 19.80 -12.55 -36.48
CA ASP A 102 20.88 -13.44 -36.95
C ASP A 102 22.29 -12.81 -36.83
N ASN A 103 22.42 -11.51 -36.73
CA ASN A 103 23.67 -10.78 -36.67
C ASN A 103 24.06 -10.32 -35.27
N ASN A 104 23.59 -10.96 -34.22
CA ASN A 104 23.73 -10.52 -32.83
C ASN A 104 23.15 -9.12 -32.55
N SER A 105 22.21 -8.65 -33.37
CA SER A 105 21.46 -7.43 -33.08
C SER A 105 20.43 -7.72 -31.99
N GLU A 106 20.34 -6.78 -31.03
CA GLU A 106 19.42 -6.86 -29.90
C GLU A 106 18.47 -5.67 -29.93
N CYS A 107 17.17 -5.91 -29.85
CA CYS A 107 16.17 -4.86 -29.76
C CYS A 107 15.23 -5.12 -28.58
N ILE A 108 15.19 -4.14 -27.67
CA ILE A 108 14.46 -4.24 -26.41
C ILE A 108 13.08 -3.59 -26.57
N SER A 109 12.03 -4.29 -26.17
CA SER A 109 10.66 -3.74 -26.11
C SER A 109 10.52 -2.69 -25.02
N ASP A 110 9.39 -1.97 -25.03
CA ASP A 110 8.93 -1.27 -23.84
C ASP A 110 8.68 -2.27 -22.70
N THR A 111 8.76 -1.78 -21.45
CA THR A 111 8.45 -2.58 -20.28
C THR A 111 6.95 -2.58 -20.04
N VAL A 112 6.39 -3.76 -19.81
CA VAL A 112 5.00 -3.91 -19.34
C VAL A 112 5.00 -4.27 -17.86
N HIS A 113 4.06 -3.69 -17.14
CA HIS A 113 3.84 -3.96 -15.74
C HIS A 113 2.55 -4.76 -15.58
N ILE A 114 2.61 -5.92 -14.95
CA ILE A 114 1.42 -6.60 -14.48
C ILE A 114 1.13 -6.05 -13.09
N GLY A 115 0.23 -5.10 -13.04
CA GLY A 115 -0.38 -4.66 -11.79
C GLY A 115 -1.29 -5.76 -11.28
N LEU A 116 -1.04 -6.19 -10.05
CA LEU A 116 -1.76 -7.30 -9.46
C LEU A 116 -3.16 -6.89 -9.08
N LYS A 117 -4.12 -7.61 -9.60
CA LYS A 117 -5.48 -7.57 -9.10
C LYS A 117 -5.63 -8.63 -8.02
N ALA A 118 -6.17 -8.23 -6.90
CA ALA A 118 -6.56 -9.15 -5.85
C ALA A 118 -7.54 -10.19 -6.40
N LEU A 119 -7.33 -11.43 -5.99
CA LEU A 119 -8.28 -12.51 -6.26
C LEU A 119 -9.51 -12.29 -5.38
N ASP A 120 -10.69 -12.47 -5.96
CA ASP A 120 -11.94 -12.37 -5.22
C ASP A 120 -12.12 -13.52 -4.24
N PHE A 121 -12.79 -13.26 -3.14
CA PHE A 121 -13.21 -14.27 -2.20
C PHE A 121 -14.51 -13.87 -1.50
N ILE A 122 -15.23 -14.89 -1.08
CA ILE A 122 -16.41 -14.79 -0.22
C ILE A 122 -16.16 -15.71 0.96
N VAL A 123 -16.18 -15.17 2.16
CA VAL A 123 -15.90 -15.89 3.41
C VAL A 123 -16.84 -15.40 4.51
N THR A 124 -16.85 -16.10 5.64
CA THR A 124 -17.65 -15.74 6.81
C THR A 124 -16.73 -15.42 7.97
N ASP A 125 -16.92 -14.30 8.63
CA ASP A 125 -16.13 -13.91 9.79
C ASP A 125 -16.52 -14.68 11.07
N LEU A 126 -15.86 -14.40 12.20
CA LEU A 126 -16.15 -15.04 13.49
C LEU A 126 -17.57 -14.74 14.01
N GLN A 127 -18.15 -13.62 13.62
CA GLN A 127 -19.50 -13.20 14.01
C GLN A 127 -20.58 -13.88 13.15
N GLY A 128 -20.20 -14.46 12.02
CA GLY A 128 -21.11 -15.10 11.08
C GLY A 128 -21.53 -14.20 9.94
N ASP A 129 -20.93 -12.99 9.82
CA ASP A 129 -21.18 -12.07 8.73
C ASP A 129 -20.41 -12.48 7.49
N GLU A 130 -21.04 -12.40 6.32
CA GLU A 130 -20.43 -12.73 5.05
C GLU A 130 -19.61 -11.54 4.52
N ILE A 131 -18.36 -11.80 4.16
CA ILE A 131 -17.41 -10.83 3.65
C ILE A 131 -17.13 -11.11 2.18
N HIS A 132 -17.54 -10.19 1.31
CA HIS A 132 -17.32 -10.22 -0.13
C HIS A 132 -16.28 -9.18 -0.52
N LEU A 133 -15.07 -9.58 -0.88
CA LEU A 133 -14.01 -8.64 -1.22
C LEU A 133 -14.40 -7.68 -2.34
N ASN A 134 -14.94 -8.23 -3.44
CA ASN A 134 -15.31 -7.39 -4.59
C ASN A 134 -16.45 -6.43 -4.27
N GLU A 135 -17.42 -6.78 -3.43
CA GLU A 135 -18.51 -5.87 -3.06
C GLU A 135 -18.00 -4.68 -2.25
N ILE A 136 -17.05 -4.92 -1.33
CA ILE A 136 -16.41 -3.85 -0.55
C ILE A 136 -15.64 -2.90 -1.48
N LEU A 137 -14.86 -3.46 -2.40
CA LEU A 137 -14.06 -2.68 -3.36
C LEU A 137 -14.96 -1.91 -4.35
N ASP A 138 -16.05 -2.52 -4.82
CA ASP A 138 -17.05 -1.88 -5.70
C ASP A 138 -17.83 -0.77 -4.97
N GLY A 139 -17.93 -0.87 -3.64
CA GLY A 139 -18.42 0.20 -2.76
C GLY A 139 -17.47 1.40 -2.65
N GLY A 140 -16.28 1.31 -3.22
CA GLY A 140 -15.28 2.38 -3.26
C GLY A 140 -14.30 2.38 -2.08
N GLN A 141 -14.37 1.39 -1.20
CA GLN A 141 -13.44 1.26 -0.07
C GLN A 141 -12.15 0.56 -0.51
N TYR A 142 -11.03 0.98 0.07
CA TYR A 142 -9.82 0.18 0.11
C TYR A 142 -10.00 -0.96 1.11
N VAL A 143 -9.33 -2.10 0.88
CA VAL A 143 -9.31 -3.20 1.86
C VAL A 143 -7.89 -3.35 2.39
N PHE A 144 -7.74 -3.17 3.68
CA PHE A 144 -6.49 -3.45 4.40
C PHE A 144 -6.59 -4.84 5.03
N MET A 145 -5.73 -5.75 4.58
CA MET A 145 -5.68 -7.12 5.05
C MET A 145 -4.46 -7.31 5.94
N ASP A 146 -4.69 -7.79 7.17
CA ASP A 146 -3.66 -8.19 8.13
C ASP A 146 -3.64 -9.71 8.26
N PHE A 147 -2.50 -10.32 7.90
CA PHE A 147 -2.29 -11.76 8.06
C PHE A 147 -1.49 -12.03 9.32
N PHE A 148 -2.10 -12.81 10.21
CA PHE A 148 -1.55 -13.11 11.53
C PHE A 148 -1.65 -14.58 11.92
N HIS A 149 -1.03 -14.93 13.04
CA HIS A 149 -1.36 -16.14 13.80
C HIS A 149 -1.19 -15.90 15.31
N TYR A 150 -1.96 -16.62 16.11
CA TYR A 150 -2.09 -16.38 17.56
C TYR A 150 -0.76 -16.33 18.33
N THR A 151 0.22 -17.16 17.95
CA THR A 151 1.53 -17.23 18.63
C THR A 151 2.59 -16.34 17.97
N CYS A 152 2.23 -15.52 16.98
CA CYS A 152 3.15 -14.63 16.28
C CYS A 152 3.59 -13.46 17.17
N GLY A 153 4.83 -13.46 17.62
CA GLY A 153 5.38 -12.38 18.45
C GLY A 153 5.32 -11.01 17.76
N PRO A 154 5.88 -10.86 16.55
CA PRO A 154 5.83 -9.58 15.82
C PRO A 154 4.39 -9.11 15.52
N CYS A 155 3.43 -10.02 15.23
CA CYS A 155 2.03 -9.63 15.04
C CYS A 155 1.49 -8.96 16.32
N ARG A 156 1.79 -9.52 17.48
CA ARG A 156 1.37 -8.98 18.79
C ARG A 156 1.95 -7.60 19.07
N GLU A 157 3.19 -7.36 18.65
CA GLU A 157 3.87 -6.07 18.82
C GLU A 157 3.25 -4.99 17.92
N LEU A 158 2.80 -5.35 16.71
CA LEU A 158 2.26 -4.40 15.75
C LEU A 158 0.75 -4.17 15.90
N MET A 159 0.02 -5.13 16.49
CA MET A 159 -1.43 -5.06 16.65
C MET A 159 -1.96 -3.76 17.26
N PRO A 160 -1.33 -3.16 18.30
CA PRO A 160 -1.76 -1.87 18.83
C PRO A 160 -1.80 -0.76 17.80
N TYR A 161 -0.85 -0.75 16.87
CA TYR A 161 -0.75 0.28 15.83
C TYR A 161 -1.77 0.06 14.71
N VAL A 162 -2.05 -1.20 14.39
CA VAL A 162 -3.09 -1.56 13.41
C VAL A 162 -4.46 -1.14 13.94
N GLU A 163 -4.78 -1.45 15.19
CA GLU A 163 -6.03 -1.05 15.81
C GLU A 163 -6.20 0.47 15.90
N GLU A 164 -5.17 1.18 16.35
CA GLU A 164 -5.23 2.65 16.40
C GLU A 164 -5.50 3.23 15.00
N SER A 165 -4.90 2.64 13.96
CA SER A 165 -5.15 3.05 12.57
C SER A 165 -6.58 2.72 12.12
N TYR A 166 -7.16 1.60 12.55
CA TYR A 166 -8.57 1.27 12.29
C TYR A 166 -9.52 2.35 12.80
N TYR A 167 -9.33 2.80 14.04
CA TYR A 167 -10.12 3.89 14.61
C TYR A 167 -9.84 5.22 13.88
N TYR A 168 -8.59 5.49 13.54
CA TYR A 168 -8.20 6.70 12.80
C TYR A 168 -8.89 6.81 11.44
N PHE A 169 -9.08 5.70 10.74
CA PHE A 169 -9.71 5.67 9.41
C PHE A 169 -11.21 5.39 9.41
N GLY A 170 -11.88 5.41 10.55
CA GLY A 170 -13.34 5.45 10.64
C GLY A 170 -14.04 4.10 10.72
N CYS A 171 -13.39 3.07 11.29
CA CYS A 171 -14.00 1.82 11.71
C CYS A 171 -14.80 1.12 10.60
N ASN A 172 -14.17 0.82 9.49
CA ASN A 172 -14.76 0.14 8.31
C ASN A 172 -15.94 0.87 7.63
N ARG A 173 -16.26 2.11 8.04
CA ARG A 173 -17.43 2.85 7.53
C ARG A 173 -17.07 3.94 6.53
N LYS A 174 -15.77 4.08 6.20
CA LYS A 174 -15.23 5.15 5.38
C LYS A 174 -14.31 4.59 4.29
N ASP A 175 -13.17 5.20 4.09
CA ASP A 175 -12.29 4.93 2.95
C ASP A 175 -11.65 3.54 2.97
N VAL A 176 -11.45 2.96 4.18
CA VAL A 176 -10.74 1.69 4.35
C VAL A 176 -11.58 0.69 5.14
N PHE A 177 -11.61 -0.54 4.65
CA PHE A 177 -12.15 -1.71 5.32
C PHE A 177 -10.99 -2.56 5.83
N TYR A 178 -10.91 -2.77 7.14
CA TYR A 178 -9.93 -3.62 7.81
C TYR A 178 -10.45 -5.03 7.91
N LEU A 179 -9.60 -5.99 7.58
CA LEU A 179 -9.88 -7.41 7.60
C LEU A 179 -8.67 -8.17 8.13
N GLU A 180 -8.87 -8.95 9.17
CA GLU A 180 -7.84 -9.78 9.78
C GLU A 180 -8.00 -11.25 9.36
N ILE A 181 -6.89 -11.92 9.04
CA ILE A 181 -6.93 -13.26 8.47
C ILE A 181 -5.88 -14.15 9.13
N SER A 182 -6.32 -15.22 9.79
CA SER A 182 -5.44 -16.31 10.20
C SER A 182 -5.57 -17.51 9.27
N GLY A 183 -4.46 -17.88 8.64
CA GLY A 183 -4.37 -19.10 7.86
C GLY A 183 -4.05 -20.34 8.70
N TYR A 184 -3.76 -20.17 9.98
CA TYR A 184 -3.28 -21.24 10.88
C TYR A 184 -4.19 -21.56 12.05
N ASP A 185 -4.86 -20.54 12.58
CA ASP A 185 -5.63 -20.66 13.81
C ASP A 185 -7.11 -20.95 13.54
N ASP A 186 -7.69 -21.78 14.41
CA ASP A 186 -9.12 -22.07 14.43
C ASP A 186 -9.93 -20.92 15.03
N ASP A 187 -11.26 -21.05 15.00
CA ASP A 187 -12.19 -20.04 15.53
C ASP A 187 -11.89 -19.70 17.00
N VAL A 188 -11.53 -20.71 17.82
CA VAL A 188 -11.29 -20.50 19.26
C VAL A 188 -10.07 -19.63 19.51
N ARG A 189 -8.98 -19.87 18.78
CA ARG A 189 -7.75 -19.09 18.91
C ARG A 189 -7.91 -17.68 18.34
N CYS A 190 -8.59 -17.55 17.22
CA CYS A 190 -8.92 -16.24 16.66
C CYS A 190 -9.84 -15.45 17.62
N GLN A 191 -10.81 -16.10 18.26
CA GLN A 191 -11.64 -15.44 19.28
C GLN A 191 -10.81 -14.96 20.48
N GLN A 192 -9.87 -15.79 20.99
CA GLN A 192 -8.95 -15.39 22.07
C GLN A 192 -8.07 -14.20 21.66
N TRP A 193 -7.62 -14.16 20.40
CA TRP A 193 -6.89 -13.02 19.84
C TRP A 193 -7.73 -11.75 19.86
N CYS A 194 -8.96 -11.82 19.33
CA CYS A 194 -9.86 -10.67 19.31
C CYS A 194 -10.17 -10.15 20.72
N GLU A 195 -10.38 -11.05 21.70
CA GLU A 195 -10.62 -10.68 23.10
C GLU A 195 -9.38 -10.02 23.74
N GLU A 196 -8.18 -10.53 23.45
CA GLU A 196 -6.93 -10.01 24.02
C GLU A 196 -6.59 -8.62 23.49
N PHE A 197 -6.80 -8.40 22.18
CA PHE A 197 -6.47 -7.14 21.50
C PHE A 197 -7.68 -6.22 21.30
N ALA A 198 -8.87 -6.66 21.70
CA ALA A 198 -10.12 -5.95 21.52
C ALA A 198 -10.42 -5.61 20.05
N VAL A 199 -10.15 -6.55 19.15
CA VAL A 199 -10.39 -6.38 17.71
C VAL A 199 -11.88 -6.25 17.42
N GLU A 200 -12.29 -5.15 16.78
CA GLU A 200 -13.69 -4.83 16.45
C GLU A 200 -14.02 -5.00 14.96
N TYR A 201 -13.04 -5.35 14.13
CA TYR A 201 -13.24 -5.57 12.69
C TYR A 201 -13.25 -7.07 12.36
N PRO A 202 -13.77 -7.45 11.17
CA PRO A 202 -13.92 -8.85 10.79
C PRO A 202 -12.61 -9.61 10.87
N THR A 203 -12.66 -10.80 11.49
CA THR A 203 -11.54 -11.73 11.62
C THR A 203 -11.92 -13.07 11.02
N ILE A 204 -11.11 -13.57 10.11
CA ILE A 204 -11.31 -14.83 9.38
C ILE A 204 -10.32 -15.87 9.90
N SER A 205 -10.83 -16.93 10.51
CA SER A 205 -10.03 -18.09 10.93
C SER A 205 -9.68 -18.99 9.72
N LYS A 206 -8.75 -19.93 9.93
CA LYS A 206 -8.44 -20.93 8.90
C LYS A 206 -9.67 -21.74 8.50
N ASP A 207 -10.57 -22.04 9.43
CA ASP A 207 -11.74 -22.89 9.23
C ASP A 207 -12.86 -22.16 8.44
N ARG A 208 -12.79 -20.82 8.40
CA ARG A 208 -13.71 -19.93 7.69
C ARG A 208 -13.18 -19.44 6.34
N GLY A 209 -12.09 -20.01 5.85
CA GLY A 209 -11.50 -19.68 4.56
C GLY A 209 -10.17 -18.93 4.65
N GLY A 210 -9.69 -18.58 5.83
CA GLY A 210 -8.41 -17.88 6.02
C GLY A 210 -7.22 -18.62 5.43
N ALA A 211 -7.19 -19.96 5.54
CA ALA A 211 -6.15 -20.78 4.93
C ALA A 211 -6.17 -20.66 3.38
N LEU A 212 -7.36 -20.69 2.78
CA LEU A 212 -7.52 -20.57 1.32
C LEU A 212 -7.11 -19.18 0.82
N ILE A 213 -7.48 -18.12 1.55
CA ILE A 213 -7.08 -16.75 1.21
C ILE A 213 -5.55 -16.63 1.31
N ARG A 214 -4.94 -17.11 2.41
CA ARG A 214 -3.50 -17.11 2.59
C ARG A 214 -2.77 -17.80 1.44
N ASP A 215 -3.23 -18.98 1.04
CA ASP A 215 -2.65 -19.75 -0.06
C ASP A 215 -2.84 -19.03 -1.40
N ALA A 216 -4.02 -18.48 -1.66
CA ALA A 216 -4.34 -17.75 -2.89
C ALA A 216 -3.46 -16.50 -3.06
N PHE A 217 -3.26 -15.76 -1.97
CA PHE A 217 -2.36 -14.59 -1.96
C PHE A 217 -0.89 -14.96 -1.74
N ARG A 218 -0.57 -16.25 -1.55
CA ARG A 218 0.80 -16.76 -1.32
C ARG A 218 1.56 -15.97 -0.25
N ILE A 219 0.92 -15.79 0.89
CA ILE A 219 1.51 -15.02 2.00
C ILE A 219 2.71 -15.76 2.58
N PRO A 220 3.91 -15.15 2.58
CA PRO A 220 5.16 -15.86 2.87
C PRO A 220 5.42 -16.06 4.36
N ALA A 221 4.96 -15.15 5.19
CA ALA A 221 5.20 -15.10 6.63
C ALA A 221 4.13 -14.25 7.32
N ASP A 222 4.08 -14.25 8.65
CA ASP A 222 3.27 -13.34 9.47
C ASP A 222 4.19 -12.50 10.39
N PRO A 223 3.86 -11.22 10.63
CA PRO A 223 2.71 -10.51 10.03
C PRO A 223 2.93 -10.20 8.55
N PHE A 224 1.85 -10.13 7.79
CA PHE A 224 1.89 -9.65 6.42
C PHE A 224 0.69 -8.76 6.13
N PHE A 225 0.93 -7.61 5.57
CA PHE A 225 -0.08 -6.60 5.31
C PHE A 225 -0.25 -6.35 3.82
N LEU A 226 -1.48 -6.15 3.39
CA LEU A 226 -1.84 -5.74 2.04
C LEU A 226 -2.81 -4.57 2.08
N LEU A 227 -2.66 -3.62 1.17
CA LEU A 227 -3.69 -2.63 0.86
C LEU A 227 -4.16 -2.84 -0.57
N ILE A 228 -5.44 -3.10 -0.74
CA ILE A 228 -6.11 -3.32 -2.01
C ILE A 228 -6.97 -2.11 -2.33
N ALA A 229 -6.77 -1.52 -3.51
CA ALA A 229 -7.55 -0.38 -3.97
C ALA A 229 -8.91 -0.81 -4.58
N PRO A 230 -9.90 0.11 -4.67
CA PRO A 230 -11.21 -0.16 -5.27
C PRO A 230 -11.18 -0.77 -6.68
N ASN A 231 -10.15 -0.47 -7.46
CA ASN A 231 -9.92 -1.09 -8.77
C ASN A 231 -9.30 -2.49 -8.71
N ARG A 232 -9.23 -3.09 -7.52
CA ARG A 232 -8.67 -4.41 -7.20
C ARG A 232 -7.14 -4.49 -7.26
N SER A 233 -6.44 -3.38 -7.51
CA SER A 233 -4.97 -3.38 -7.49
C SER A 233 -4.45 -3.49 -6.07
N ILE A 234 -3.47 -4.37 -5.83
CA ILE A 234 -2.70 -4.39 -4.59
C ILE A 234 -1.70 -3.23 -4.66
N VAL A 235 -1.95 -2.18 -3.89
CA VAL A 235 -1.17 -0.93 -3.96
C VAL A 235 -0.06 -0.86 -2.92
N LEU A 236 -0.20 -1.56 -1.79
CA LEU A 236 0.84 -1.72 -0.76
C LEU A 236 0.93 -3.17 -0.31
N SER A 237 2.12 -3.59 0.11
CA SER A 237 2.35 -4.83 0.83
C SER A 237 3.49 -4.66 1.82
N SER A 238 3.62 -5.55 2.81
CA SER A 238 4.73 -5.55 3.79
C SER A 238 6.12 -5.51 3.15
N TRP A 239 6.24 -5.98 1.91
CA TRP A 239 7.48 -5.95 1.16
C TRP A 239 7.52 -4.83 0.10
N ARG A 240 6.48 -3.98 0.07
CA ARG A 240 6.38 -2.86 -0.86
C ARG A 240 5.70 -1.66 -0.21
N ASN A 241 6.51 -0.75 0.28
CA ASN A 241 6.09 0.56 0.80
C ASN A 241 5.11 0.50 2.00
N LEU A 242 5.05 -0.63 2.72
CA LEU A 242 4.27 -0.76 3.94
C LEU A 242 5.11 -1.45 5.02
N ASP A 243 5.96 -0.67 5.66
CA ASP A 243 6.71 -1.06 6.84
C ASP A 243 6.06 -0.42 8.06
N ILE A 244 5.47 -1.26 8.92
CA ILE A 244 4.71 -0.78 10.08
C ILE A 244 5.63 -0.79 11.29
N GLU A 245 6.02 0.41 11.71
CA GLU A 245 6.77 0.64 12.95
C GLU A 245 5.87 1.25 14.05
N ASN A 246 4.83 1.95 13.64
CA ASN A 246 3.86 2.62 14.50
C ASN A 246 2.63 3.05 13.66
N THR A 247 1.61 3.59 14.30
CA THR A 247 0.38 4.07 13.63
C THR A 247 0.67 5.12 12.56
N GLN A 248 1.62 6.03 12.81
CA GLN A 248 1.96 7.09 11.86
C GLN A 248 2.55 6.53 10.56
N SER A 249 3.26 5.40 10.60
CA SER A 249 3.77 4.76 9.38
C SER A 249 2.63 4.25 8.49
N ILE A 250 1.55 3.71 9.07
CA ILE A 250 0.33 3.31 8.35
C ILE A 250 -0.35 4.54 7.73
N ILE A 251 -0.55 5.60 8.52
CA ILE A 251 -1.16 6.86 8.06
C ILE A 251 -0.38 7.44 6.88
N THR A 252 0.95 7.48 7.01
CA THR A 252 1.85 8.00 5.97
C THR A 252 1.77 7.17 4.70
N ALA A 253 1.73 5.83 4.81
CA ALA A 253 1.62 4.92 3.68
C ALA A 253 0.28 5.04 2.94
N PHE A 254 -0.82 5.36 3.65
CA PHE A 254 -2.16 5.48 3.05
C PHE A 254 -2.44 6.86 2.44
N THR A 255 -1.75 7.90 2.89
CA THR A 255 -1.94 9.29 2.41
C THR A 255 -1.85 9.46 0.88
N PRO A 256 -0.89 8.83 0.14
CA PRO A 256 -0.80 8.97 -1.31
C PRO A 256 -2.03 8.47 -2.09
N PHE A 257 -2.86 7.64 -1.47
CA PHE A 257 -4.08 7.08 -2.07
C PHE A 257 -5.33 7.92 -1.79
N GLY A 258 -5.19 9.07 -1.13
CA GLY A 258 -6.31 9.94 -0.78
C GLY A 258 -7.15 9.44 0.40
N ILE A 259 -6.67 8.42 1.10
CA ILE A 259 -7.31 7.90 2.32
C ILE A 259 -7.12 8.92 3.43
N GLN A 260 -8.21 9.35 4.05
CA GLN A 260 -8.23 10.44 5.01
C GLN A 260 -8.61 9.97 6.42
N HIS A 261 -8.30 10.82 7.40
CA HIS A 261 -8.79 10.65 8.75
C HIS A 261 -10.31 10.77 8.81
N HIS A 262 -10.96 9.82 9.45
CA HIS A 262 -12.39 9.83 9.75
C HIS A 262 -12.63 9.38 11.17
N GLN A 263 -13.43 10.09 11.91
CA GLN A 263 -13.85 9.63 13.24
C GLN A 263 -14.77 8.40 13.14
N CYS A 264 -14.58 7.45 14.03
CA CYS A 264 -15.53 6.38 14.28
C CYS A 264 -16.79 6.96 14.90
N ASN A 265 -17.73 7.40 14.08
CA ASN A 265 -19.05 7.76 14.57
C ASN A 265 -19.85 6.47 14.75
N PHE A 266 -19.81 5.90 15.93
CA PHE A 266 -20.84 4.93 16.32
C PHE A 266 -22.17 5.67 16.26
N GLN A 267 -23.08 5.25 15.36
CA GLN A 267 -24.44 5.81 15.39
C GLN A 267 -25.05 5.45 16.74
N SER A 268 -25.16 6.43 17.59
CA SER A 268 -25.80 6.31 18.89
C SER A 268 -27.28 5.99 18.71
N GLY A 269 -27.64 4.72 18.79
CA GLY A 269 -28.89 4.40 19.41
C GLY A 269 -28.70 4.67 20.90
N GLU A 270 -29.33 5.70 21.42
CA GLU A 270 -29.27 6.21 22.78
C GLU A 270 -27.93 6.88 23.18
N VAL A 271 -28.02 8.18 23.40
CA VAL A 271 -27.04 8.96 24.14
C VAL A 271 -27.09 8.49 25.59
N VAL A 272 -26.30 7.47 25.92
CA VAL A 272 -25.93 7.25 27.31
C VAL A 272 -24.89 8.34 27.60
N GLU A 273 -25.31 9.41 28.27
CA GLU A 273 -24.39 10.30 28.94
C GLU A 273 -23.68 9.46 30.02
N GLN A 274 -22.61 8.78 29.65
CA GLN A 274 -21.64 8.31 30.62
C GLN A 274 -20.90 9.55 31.10
N THR A 275 -21.42 10.15 32.18
CA THR A 275 -20.70 11.19 32.93
C THR A 275 -19.51 10.54 33.61
N THR A 276 -18.41 10.39 32.87
CA THR A 276 -17.11 9.97 33.41
C THR A 276 -16.59 11.08 34.32
N ASN A 277 -16.23 10.73 35.52
CA ASN A 277 -15.66 11.68 36.47
C ASN A 277 -14.24 12.04 36.03
N LEU A 278 -14.08 13.27 35.51
CA LEU A 278 -12.78 13.85 35.20
C LEU A 278 -12.22 14.56 36.44
N TYR A 279 -11.09 14.09 36.97
CA TYR A 279 -10.50 14.65 38.18
C TYR A 279 -8.96 14.64 38.16
N PRO A 280 -8.30 15.67 38.75
CA PRO A 280 -8.90 16.88 39.27
C PRO A 280 -9.46 17.76 38.14
N ASN A 281 -10.48 18.53 38.43
CA ASN A 281 -11.06 19.50 37.51
C ASN A 281 -11.42 20.76 38.30
N PRO A 282 -10.71 21.88 38.14
CA PRO A 282 -9.65 22.16 37.18
C PRO A 282 -8.40 21.31 37.34
N ALA A 283 -7.77 20.97 36.20
CA ALA A 283 -6.49 20.26 36.11
C ALA A 283 -5.33 21.25 36.08
N ASP A 284 -4.23 20.90 36.71
CA ASP A 284 -2.96 21.61 36.59
C ASP A 284 -1.98 20.77 35.76
N ASP A 285 -1.38 19.74 36.34
CA ASP A 285 -0.40 18.88 35.68
C ASP A 285 -1.02 17.69 34.94
N PHE A 286 -2.16 17.20 35.44
CA PHE A 286 -2.85 16.05 34.85
C PHE A 286 -4.36 16.08 35.13
N VAL A 287 -5.11 15.30 34.32
CA VAL A 287 -6.50 14.92 34.57
C VAL A 287 -6.65 13.41 34.40
N SER A 288 -7.45 12.78 35.23
CA SER A 288 -7.75 11.35 35.17
C SER A 288 -9.20 11.13 34.83
N LEU A 289 -9.47 10.07 34.11
CA LEU A 289 -10.82 9.54 33.92
C LEU A 289 -10.83 8.03 33.91
N ASP A 290 -11.92 7.45 34.42
CA ASP A 290 -12.16 6.02 34.33
C ASP A 290 -12.89 5.76 33.01
N ILE A 291 -12.44 4.77 32.24
CA ILE A 291 -12.97 4.43 30.94
C ILE A 291 -13.20 2.92 30.81
N ASP A 292 -14.24 2.55 30.08
CA ASP A 292 -14.39 1.18 29.63
C ASP A 292 -13.42 0.98 28.46
N VAL A 293 -12.53 0.04 28.57
CA VAL A 293 -11.45 -0.19 27.64
C VAL A 293 -11.69 -1.44 26.79
N PRO A 294 -11.10 -1.48 25.60
CA PRO A 294 -10.24 -0.47 24.97
C PRO A 294 -11.03 0.72 24.40
N ALA A 295 -10.41 1.89 24.33
CA ALA A 295 -11.10 3.09 23.87
C ALA A 295 -10.21 4.07 23.10
N GLN A 296 -10.75 4.67 22.04
CA GLN A 296 -10.15 5.82 21.38
C GLN A 296 -10.50 7.09 22.17
N ILE A 297 -9.47 7.84 22.52
CA ILE A 297 -9.60 9.11 23.22
C ILE A 297 -9.27 10.25 22.27
N CYS A 298 -10.16 11.23 22.18
CA CYS A 298 -9.93 12.46 21.43
C CYS A 298 -10.15 13.65 22.37
N ILE A 299 -9.18 14.58 22.39
CA ILE A 299 -9.21 15.80 23.20
C ILE A 299 -9.37 17.00 22.26
N TYR A 300 -10.37 17.83 22.53
CA TYR A 300 -10.63 19.02 21.74
C TYR A 300 -10.52 20.27 22.63
N ASN A 301 -10.03 21.36 22.06
CA ASN A 301 -10.05 22.67 22.72
C ASN A 301 -11.45 23.32 22.60
N ASN A 302 -11.60 24.51 23.20
CA ASN A 302 -12.85 25.28 23.19
C ASN A 302 -13.26 25.79 21.80
N LEU A 303 -12.39 25.72 20.79
CA LEU A 303 -12.68 26.03 19.38
C LEU A 303 -13.09 24.79 18.56
N GLY A 304 -13.20 23.62 19.21
CA GLY A 304 -13.49 22.35 18.55
C GLY A 304 -12.32 21.78 17.72
N GLN A 305 -11.11 22.30 17.90
CA GLN A 305 -9.93 21.77 17.24
C GLN A 305 -9.39 20.58 18.02
N LEU A 306 -9.06 19.50 17.32
CA LEU A 306 -8.42 18.34 17.90
C LEU A 306 -7.02 18.73 18.42
N VAL A 307 -6.79 18.47 19.70
CA VAL A 307 -5.52 18.75 20.39
C VAL A 307 -4.68 17.49 20.45
N GLU A 308 -5.30 16.38 20.80
CA GLU A 308 -4.63 15.08 20.95
C GLU A 308 -5.61 13.95 20.67
N SER A 309 -5.11 12.84 20.11
CA SER A 309 -5.88 11.61 19.90
C SER A 309 -4.95 10.42 20.11
N PHE A 310 -5.39 9.43 20.87
CA PHE A 310 -4.64 8.21 21.14
C PHE A 310 -5.59 7.10 21.58
N PHE A 311 -5.08 5.88 21.58
CA PHE A 311 -5.80 4.71 22.01
C PHE A 311 -5.43 4.34 23.45
N CYS A 312 -6.42 4.13 24.32
CA CYS A 312 -6.24 3.78 25.71
C CYS A 312 -6.70 2.35 25.98
N ARG A 313 -5.84 1.56 26.65
CA ARG A 313 -6.13 0.19 27.06
C ARG A 313 -6.26 0.04 28.57
N ASP A 314 -5.92 1.08 29.31
CA ASP A 314 -5.98 1.10 30.76
C ASP A 314 -7.34 1.61 31.22
N LYS A 315 -7.95 0.92 32.19
CA LYS A 315 -9.25 1.32 32.75
C LYS A 315 -9.27 2.70 33.39
N GLN A 316 -8.08 3.26 33.67
CA GLN A 316 -7.89 4.60 34.18
C GLN A 316 -6.88 5.34 33.30
N LEU A 317 -7.35 6.38 32.66
CA LEU A 317 -6.52 7.29 31.88
C LEU A 317 -5.95 8.38 32.79
N HIS A 318 -4.63 8.61 32.73
CA HIS A 318 -3.94 9.77 33.29
C HIS A 318 -3.41 10.63 32.15
N LEU A 319 -4.15 11.66 31.79
CA LEU A 319 -3.77 12.60 30.74
C LEU A 319 -2.90 13.71 31.32
N ALA A 320 -1.65 13.84 30.85
CA ALA A 320 -0.77 14.94 31.22
C ALA A 320 -1.26 16.24 30.57
N THR A 321 -1.50 17.25 31.40
CA THR A 321 -2.02 18.56 30.94
C THR A 321 -0.99 19.70 31.00
N SER A 322 0.22 19.41 31.41
CA SER A 322 1.29 20.40 31.58
C SER A 322 1.67 21.18 30.32
N LEU A 323 1.42 20.63 29.15
CA LEU A 323 1.64 21.27 27.84
C LEU A 323 0.38 21.92 27.24
N TYR A 324 -0.77 21.79 27.90
CA TYR A 324 -2.00 22.38 27.43
C TYR A 324 -2.10 23.85 27.88
N LEU A 325 -2.70 24.67 27.03
CA LEU A 325 -2.97 26.06 27.43
C LEU A 325 -4.14 26.10 28.43
N ASN A 326 -4.13 27.12 29.30
CA ASN A 326 -5.28 27.38 30.18
C ASN A 326 -6.55 27.49 29.36
N GLY A 327 -7.59 26.70 29.69
CA GLY A 327 -8.82 26.71 28.94
C GLY A 327 -9.71 25.48 29.18
N LEU A 328 -10.84 25.46 28.49
CA LEU A 328 -11.80 24.36 28.51
C LEU A 328 -11.45 23.34 27.44
N TYR A 329 -11.46 22.09 27.80
CA TYR A 329 -11.23 20.94 26.91
C TYR A 329 -12.39 19.96 26.98
N LEU A 330 -12.70 19.36 25.84
CA LEU A 330 -13.69 18.29 25.67
C LEU A 330 -12.98 16.97 25.49
N VAL A 331 -13.39 15.95 26.21
CA VAL A 331 -12.94 14.56 26.02
C VAL A 331 -14.02 13.78 25.32
N GLN A 332 -13.66 13.11 24.24
CA GLN A 332 -14.47 12.07 23.62
C GLN A 332 -13.81 10.70 23.84
N VAL A 333 -14.63 9.71 24.11
CA VAL A 333 -14.26 8.29 24.23
C VAL A 333 -15.07 7.54 23.18
N ASN A 334 -14.41 6.85 22.27
CA ASN A 334 -15.04 6.14 21.15
C ASN A 334 -16.05 7.02 20.38
N GLY A 335 -15.68 8.30 20.12
CA GLY A 335 -16.54 9.27 19.42
C GLY A 335 -17.67 9.89 20.25
N HIS A 336 -17.88 9.46 21.49
CA HIS A 336 -18.90 10.00 22.40
C HIS A 336 -18.30 11.00 23.37
N VAL A 337 -19.03 12.08 23.68
CA VAL A 337 -18.59 13.03 24.69
C VAL A 337 -18.62 12.36 26.06
N ALA A 338 -17.43 12.13 26.63
CA ALA A 338 -17.26 11.54 27.95
C ALA A 338 -17.26 12.62 29.05
N GLY A 339 -16.84 13.84 28.74
CA GLY A 339 -16.84 14.91 29.71
C GLY A 339 -16.06 16.14 29.26
N ARG A 340 -15.89 17.08 30.21
CA ARG A 340 -15.18 18.35 30.01
C ARG A 340 -14.27 18.60 31.20
N PHE A 341 -13.10 19.14 30.97
CA PHE A 341 -12.22 19.60 32.04
C PHE A 341 -11.62 20.97 31.72
N VAL A 342 -11.20 21.66 32.75
CA VAL A 342 -10.56 22.96 32.64
C VAL A 342 -9.10 22.81 33.03
N VAL A 343 -8.20 23.27 32.18
CA VAL A 343 -6.77 23.40 32.52
C VAL A 343 -6.54 24.78 33.09
N SER A 344 -5.91 24.81 34.24
CA SER A 344 -5.60 26.04 34.96
C SER A 344 -4.26 25.91 35.66
N HIS A 345 -3.19 26.26 34.95
CA HIS A 345 -1.84 26.36 35.53
C HIS A 345 -1.73 27.58 36.44
N ARG A 346 -1.10 27.40 37.60
CA ARG A 346 -0.87 28.43 38.61
C ARG A 346 0.44 29.17 38.40
#